data_c2ce7a4dc2890bf018ed50d9ff7474c5
#
_entry.id   c2ce7a4dc2890bf018ed50d9ff7474c5
#
_cell.length_a   1.000
_cell.length_b   1.000
_cell.length_c   1.000
_cell.angle_alpha   90.00
_cell.angle_beta   90.00
_cell.angle_gamma   90.00
#
_symmetry.space_group_name_H-M   'P 1'
#
loop_
_entity.id
_entity.type
_entity.pdbx_description
1 polymer ?
#
loop_
_entity_poly.entity_id
_entity_poly.type
_entity_poly.pdbx_seq_one_letter_code
_entity_poly.pdbx_strand_id
1 'polypeptide(L)'
;MTLNLVFRLPHSHKKGIPMTDPIRLSKRMAELGICSRREADSYIEKGWVRVNGTVAILGQKVTPADRIDLNKQAHEQQANRVTILLNKPIGFVSGQPEKDYRAAVELITAENQWDGDTSRIAFHPSHTRNLAPAGRLDIDSVGLLVLTQDGRIAKQLIGDNSNSEKEYLVRVKGSLKENGLALLNHGLSLDGEPLRPAQVTWQNQDQLRFVLRQGKKRQIRRMCELVGLRVVGLKRIRIGRIKLGALPQGKWRYLQANGRF
;
A
#
# COMPACT_ATOMS: atom_id res chain seq x y z
N MET A 1 -55.31 -23.20 -52.05
CA MET A 1 -53.83 -23.05 -51.97
C MET A 1 -53.51 -22.09 -50.84
N THR A 2 -53.21 -22.66 -49.65
CA THR A 2 -52.94 -21.89 -48.43
C THR A 2 -51.47 -21.99 -48.10
N LEU A 3 -50.70 -20.89 -48.25
CA LEU A 3 -49.27 -20.83 -47.96
C LEU A 3 -49.10 -20.67 -46.44
N ASN A 4 -48.54 -21.64 -45.73
CA ASN A 4 -48.09 -21.55 -44.36
C ASN A 4 -46.67 -20.96 -44.34
N LEU A 5 -46.55 -19.68 -43.91
CA LEU A 5 -45.25 -19.07 -43.58
C LEU A 5 -44.85 -19.45 -42.18
N VAL A 6 -43.78 -20.27 -42.05
CA VAL A 6 -43.16 -20.58 -40.78
C VAL A 6 -42.11 -19.57 -40.47
N PHE A 7 -42.40 -18.65 -39.54
CA PHE A 7 -41.39 -17.72 -38.97
C PHE A 7 -40.45 -18.49 -38.05
N ARG A 8 -39.22 -18.69 -38.44
CA ARG A 8 -38.12 -19.11 -37.54
C ARG A 8 -37.62 -17.90 -36.77
N LEU A 9 -37.80 -17.90 -35.44
CA LEU A 9 -37.17 -16.97 -34.55
C LEU A 9 -35.66 -17.25 -34.49
N PRO A 10 -34.80 -16.20 -34.46
CA PRO A 10 -33.36 -16.38 -34.33
C PRO A 10 -33.02 -16.92 -32.94
N HIS A 11 -32.25 -17.99 -32.87
CA HIS A 11 -31.66 -18.49 -31.63
C HIS A 11 -30.73 -17.45 -31.05
N SER A 12 -31.14 -16.87 -29.92
CA SER A 12 -30.30 -16.05 -29.08
C SER A 12 -29.13 -16.88 -28.57
N HIS A 13 -27.93 -16.70 -29.15
CA HIS A 13 -26.69 -17.20 -28.59
C HIS A 13 -26.44 -16.41 -27.29
N LYS A 14 -26.76 -17.00 -26.16
CA LYS A 14 -26.18 -16.59 -24.87
C LYS A 14 -24.68 -16.69 -25.04
N LYS A 15 -23.98 -15.56 -25.14
CA LYS A 15 -22.50 -15.47 -25.04
C LYS A 15 -22.14 -16.14 -23.73
N GLY A 16 -21.53 -17.33 -23.79
CA GLY A 16 -20.98 -18.01 -22.65
C GLY A 16 -19.95 -17.10 -22.00
N ILE A 17 -20.08 -16.89 -20.70
CA ILE A 17 -19.05 -16.25 -19.88
C ILE A 17 -17.78 -17.06 -20.11
N PRO A 18 -16.65 -16.46 -20.51
CA PRO A 18 -15.41 -17.21 -20.71
C PRO A 18 -15.10 -17.95 -19.40
N MET A 19 -14.98 -19.27 -19.47
CA MET A 19 -14.54 -20.10 -18.35
C MET A 19 -13.09 -19.71 -18.05
N THR A 20 -12.91 -18.82 -17.08
CA THR A 20 -11.58 -18.52 -16.55
C THR A 20 -11.16 -19.70 -15.68
N ASP A 21 -9.89 -20.10 -15.79
CA ASP A 21 -9.33 -21.18 -15.00
C ASP A 21 -9.59 -20.97 -13.50
N PRO A 22 -9.95 -22.04 -12.75
CA PRO A 22 -10.16 -21.92 -11.32
C PRO A 22 -8.89 -21.45 -10.62
N ILE A 23 -9.01 -20.41 -9.81
CA ILE A 23 -7.90 -19.85 -9.02
C ILE A 23 -8.06 -20.13 -7.54
N ARG A 24 -6.97 -20.08 -6.77
CA ARG A 24 -7.01 -20.27 -5.31
C ARG A 24 -7.99 -19.30 -4.66
N LEU A 25 -8.82 -19.80 -3.74
CA LEU A 25 -9.82 -19.01 -3.00
C LEU A 25 -9.19 -17.79 -2.32
N SER A 26 -8.04 -17.94 -1.65
CA SER A 26 -7.35 -16.81 -1.01
C SER A 26 -6.87 -15.75 -2.02
N LYS A 27 -6.49 -16.16 -3.24
CA LYS A 27 -6.17 -15.24 -4.33
C LYS A 27 -7.44 -14.48 -4.77
N ARG A 28 -8.55 -15.21 -4.98
CA ARG A 28 -9.83 -14.61 -5.38
C ARG A 28 -10.36 -13.61 -4.36
N MET A 29 -10.32 -13.97 -3.07
CA MET A 29 -10.72 -13.06 -1.99
C MET A 29 -9.89 -11.77 -1.98
N ALA A 30 -8.58 -11.88 -2.24
CA ALA A 30 -7.71 -10.70 -2.33
C ALA A 30 -7.97 -9.85 -3.59
N GLU A 31 -8.30 -10.46 -4.73
CA GLU A 31 -8.69 -9.76 -5.96
C GLU A 31 -10.00 -8.98 -5.77
N LEU A 32 -10.97 -9.60 -5.12
CA LEU A 32 -12.26 -8.99 -4.77
C LEU A 32 -12.15 -7.90 -3.67
N GLY A 33 -10.98 -7.71 -3.07
CA GLY A 33 -10.78 -6.71 -2.01
C GLY A 33 -11.41 -7.10 -0.67
N ILE A 34 -11.78 -8.35 -0.49
CA ILE A 34 -12.38 -8.86 0.76
C ILE A 34 -11.35 -8.81 1.90
N CYS A 35 -10.12 -9.31 1.64
CA CYS A 35 -9.00 -9.30 2.59
C CYS A 35 -7.68 -9.55 1.84
N SER A 36 -6.53 -9.56 2.53
CA SER A 36 -5.27 -10.02 1.93
C SER A 36 -5.24 -11.54 1.80
N ARG A 37 -4.33 -12.09 0.98
CA ARG A 37 -4.16 -13.56 0.81
C ARG A 37 -3.88 -14.28 2.12
N ARG A 38 -2.96 -13.73 2.95
CA ARG A 38 -2.61 -14.32 4.26
C ARG A 38 -3.79 -14.33 5.21
N GLU A 39 -4.59 -13.27 5.21
CA GLU A 39 -5.82 -13.18 6.00
C GLU A 39 -6.86 -14.17 5.51
N ALA A 40 -7.03 -14.31 4.19
CA ALA A 40 -7.93 -15.29 3.60
C ALA A 40 -7.58 -16.71 4.05
N ASP A 41 -6.30 -17.09 3.96
CA ASP A 41 -5.83 -18.40 4.43
C ASP A 41 -6.15 -18.59 5.92
N SER A 42 -5.88 -17.59 6.78
CA SER A 42 -6.24 -17.65 8.21
C SER A 42 -7.75 -17.75 8.47
N TYR A 43 -8.57 -17.07 7.67
CA TYR A 43 -10.03 -17.15 7.81
C TYR A 43 -10.57 -18.52 7.36
N ILE A 44 -9.97 -19.09 6.31
CA ILE A 44 -10.32 -20.44 5.82
C ILE A 44 -9.96 -21.48 6.90
N GLU A 45 -8.77 -21.41 7.49
CA GLU A 45 -8.34 -22.30 8.58
C GLU A 45 -9.26 -22.26 9.80
N LYS A 46 -9.79 -21.07 10.12
CA LYS A 46 -10.75 -20.89 11.21
C LYS A 46 -12.19 -21.31 10.86
N GLY A 47 -12.45 -21.75 9.64
CA GLY A 47 -13.79 -22.07 9.16
C GLY A 47 -14.72 -20.86 8.98
N TRP A 48 -14.15 -19.67 8.82
CA TRP A 48 -14.90 -18.40 8.72
C TRP A 48 -15.31 -18.04 7.29
N VAL A 49 -14.94 -18.86 6.32
CA VAL A 49 -15.24 -18.65 4.90
C VAL A 49 -16.16 -19.76 4.39
N ARG A 50 -17.18 -19.39 3.65
CA ARG A 50 -18.05 -20.34 2.94
C ARG A 50 -18.00 -20.06 1.43
N VAL A 51 -18.00 -21.11 0.66
CA VAL A 51 -18.13 -21.08 -0.80
C VAL A 51 -19.41 -21.81 -1.16
N ASN A 52 -20.35 -21.12 -1.79
CA ASN A 52 -21.69 -21.65 -2.14
C ASN A 52 -22.38 -22.30 -0.93
N GLY A 53 -22.23 -21.69 0.27
CA GLY A 53 -22.83 -22.16 1.51
C GLY A 53 -22.04 -23.25 2.26
N THR A 54 -21.04 -23.89 1.65
CA THR A 54 -20.18 -24.91 2.27
C THR A 54 -18.93 -24.29 2.85
N VAL A 55 -18.49 -24.76 4.04
CA VAL A 55 -17.25 -24.27 4.69
C VAL A 55 -16.06 -24.60 3.77
N ALA A 56 -15.27 -23.57 3.51
CA ALA A 56 -14.12 -23.66 2.63
C ALA A 56 -12.92 -24.37 3.30
N ILE A 57 -12.06 -24.96 2.49
CA ILE A 57 -10.81 -25.61 2.92
C ILE A 57 -9.60 -24.92 2.31
N LEU A 58 -8.43 -25.03 2.98
CA LEU A 58 -7.18 -24.47 2.47
C LEU A 58 -6.82 -25.05 1.09
N GLY A 59 -6.34 -24.17 0.22
CA GLY A 59 -5.97 -24.55 -1.14
C GLY A 59 -7.15 -24.71 -2.11
N GLN A 60 -8.39 -24.58 -1.65
CA GLN A 60 -9.59 -24.63 -2.49
C GLN A 60 -9.47 -23.68 -3.67
N LYS A 61 -9.89 -24.14 -4.84
CA LYS A 61 -9.99 -23.31 -6.05
C LYS A 61 -11.45 -22.91 -6.28
N VAL A 62 -11.64 -21.73 -6.83
CA VAL A 62 -12.95 -21.15 -7.14
C VAL A 62 -12.94 -20.49 -8.51
N THR A 63 -14.11 -20.39 -9.12
CA THR A 63 -14.39 -19.69 -10.37
C THR A 63 -15.02 -18.33 -10.09
N PRO A 64 -15.15 -17.46 -11.09
CA PRO A 64 -15.88 -16.19 -10.92
C PRO A 64 -17.37 -16.34 -10.57
N ALA A 65 -17.97 -17.51 -10.85
CA ALA A 65 -19.38 -17.80 -10.55
C ALA A 65 -19.61 -18.21 -9.09
N ASP A 66 -18.56 -18.59 -8.36
CA ASP A 66 -18.68 -19.05 -6.98
C ASP A 66 -18.93 -17.88 -6.02
N ARG A 67 -19.93 -18.04 -5.16
CA ARG A 67 -20.26 -17.10 -4.09
C ARG A 67 -19.37 -17.34 -2.89
N ILE A 68 -18.72 -16.29 -2.40
CA ILE A 68 -17.81 -16.30 -1.24
C ILE A 68 -18.44 -15.46 -0.13
N ASP A 69 -18.70 -16.08 1.02
CA ASP A 69 -19.28 -15.44 2.19
C ASP A 69 -18.32 -15.51 3.38
N LEU A 70 -18.21 -14.40 4.14
CA LEU A 70 -17.52 -14.35 5.43
C LEU A 70 -18.54 -14.44 6.57
N ASN A 71 -18.15 -15.09 7.66
CA ASN A 71 -18.96 -15.09 8.87
C ASN A 71 -18.80 -13.78 9.68
N LYS A 72 -19.62 -13.64 10.74
CA LYS A 72 -19.63 -12.46 11.61
C LYS A 72 -18.27 -12.21 12.29
N GLN A 73 -17.58 -13.26 12.76
CA GLN A 73 -16.28 -13.15 13.42
C GLN A 73 -15.21 -12.56 12.49
N ALA A 74 -15.19 -12.93 11.21
CA ALA A 74 -14.27 -12.34 10.24
C ALA A 74 -14.54 -10.85 10.04
N HIS A 75 -15.80 -10.43 9.95
CA HIS A 75 -16.17 -9.02 9.83
C HIS A 75 -15.80 -8.22 11.08
N GLU A 76 -16.06 -8.73 12.28
CA GLU A 76 -15.67 -8.10 13.55
C GLU A 76 -14.15 -7.96 13.66
N GLN A 77 -13.39 -9.00 13.29
CA GLN A 77 -11.94 -8.91 13.27
C GLN A 77 -11.45 -7.86 12.26
N GLN A 78 -12.11 -7.70 11.13
CA GLN A 78 -11.77 -6.65 10.16
C GLN A 78 -12.09 -5.24 10.67
N ALA A 79 -13.22 -5.07 11.35
CA ALA A 79 -13.66 -3.78 11.90
C ALA A 79 -12.72 -3.25 13.00
N ASN A 80 -12.11 -4.15 13.77
CA ASN A 80 -11.21 -3.81 14.87
C ASN A 80 -9.75 -3.55 14.45
N ARG A 81 -9.44 -3.58 13.14
CA ARG A 81 -8.09 -3.32 12.66
C ARG A 81 -7.74 -1.86 12.70
N VAL A 82 -6.49 -1.60 13.03
CA VAL A 82 -5.96 -0.25 13.05
C VAL A 82 -4.92 -0.03 11.94
N THR A 83 -4.84 1.22 11.52
CA THR A 83 -3.76 1.74 10.69
C THR A 83 -3.12 2.89 11.44
N ILE A 84 -1.80 2.85 11.53
CA ILE A 84 -0.98 3.78 12.30
C ILE A 84 -0.10 4.58 11.34
N LEU A 85 -0.01 5.86 11.59
CA LEU A 85 0.83 6.82 10.88
C LEU A 85 1.96 7.21 11.83
N LEU A 86 3.19 6.83 11.47
CA LEU A 86 4.39 7.11 12.25
C LEU A 86 5.25 8.15 11.52
N ASN A 87 5.74 9.15 12.22
CA ASN A 87 6.85 9.97 11.73
C ASN A 87 8.16 9.27 12.08
N LYS A 88 8.57 8.35 11.20
CA LYS A 88 9.75 7.50 11.41
C LYS A 88 11.03 8.35 11.52
N PRO A 89 11.83 8.22 12.58
CA PRO A 89 13.14 8.85 12.69
C PRO A 89 14.21 8.08 11.90
N ILE A 90 15.40 8.67 11.76
CA ILE A 90 16.62 7.96 11.31
C ILE A 90 16.98 6.86 12.31
N GLY A 91 17.67 5.82 11.84
CA GLY A 91 18.19 4.73 12.68
C GLY A 91 17.22 3.58 12.89
N PHE A 92 15.99 3.67 12.40
CA PHE A 92 15.00 2.59 12.45
C PHE A 92 14.75 2.00 11.06
N VAL A 93 14.70 0.66 10.98
CA VAL A 93 14.27 -0.02 9.76
C VAL A 93 12.75 -0.11 9.70
N SER A 94 12.19 -0.03 8.50
CA SER A 94 10.72 -0.06 8.33
C SER A 94 10.11 -1.43 8.55
N GLY A 95 10.85 -2.50 8.33
CA GLY A 95 10.38 -3.88 8.44
C GLY A 95 11.01 -4.64 9.59
N GLN A 96 11.16 -5.95 9.42
CA GLN A 96 11.87 -6.81 10.36
C GLN A 96 13.30 -6.29 10.58
N PRO A 97 13.80 -6.27 11.81
CA PRO A 97 15.16 -5.85 12.07
C PRO A 97 16.15 -6.80 11.37
N GLU A 98 17.08 -6.21 10.67
CA GLU A 98 18.25 -6.90 10.13
C GLU A 98 19.46 -6.47 10.97
N LYS A 99 20.21 -7.40 11.52
CA LYS A 99 21.33 -7.12 12.43
C LYS A 99 20.86 -6.37 13.69
N ASP A 100 21.65 -5.43 14.17
CA ASP A 100 21.41 -4.64 15.38
C ASP A 100 20.47 -3.42 15.19
N TYR A 101 19.78 -3.34 14.05
CA TYR A 101 18.90 -2.20 13.79
C TYR A 101 17.52 -2.41 14.44
N ARG A 102 17.02 -1.37 15.08
CA ARG A 102 15.69 -1.36 15.69
C ARG A 102 14.60 -1.24 14.63
N ALA A 103 13.51 -1.97 14.82
CA ALA A 103 12.35 -1.89 13.94
C ALA A 103 11.47 -0.67 14.27
N ALA A 104 10.92 -0.03 13.25
CA ALA A 104 10.04 1.14 13.44
C ALA A 104 8.77 0.80 14.26
N VAL A 105 8.32 -0.45 14.24
CA VAL A 105 7.17 -0.89 15.03
C VAL A 105 7.42 -0.79 16.55
N GLU A 106 8.66 -0.82 17.01
CA GLU A 106 9.02 -0.64 18.44
C GLU A 106 8.67 0.76 18.98
N LEU A 107 8.50 1.73 18.09
CA LEU A 107 8.07 3.08 18.45
C LEU A 107 6.55 3.17 18.73
N ILE A 108 5.79 2.10 18.47
CA ILE A 108 4.33 2.09 18.67
C ILE A 108 4.04 1.67 20.11
N THR A 109 4.17 2.62 21.02
CA THR A 109 3.89 2.51 22.44
C THR A 109 2.90 3.59 22.88
N ALA A 110 2.26 3.46 24.03
CA ALA A 110 1.33 4.47 24.54
C ALA A 110 2.02 5.84 24.73
N GLU A 111 3.27 5.85 25.23
CA GLU A 111 4.04 7.06 25.50
C GLU A 111 4.43 7.81 24.22
N ASN A 112 4.51 7.11 23.10
CA ASN A 112 4.83 7.68 21.80
C ASN A 112 3.61 8.08 20.99
N GLN A 113 2.39 7.80 21.46
CA GLN A 113 1.19 8.33 20.82
C GLN A 113 1.23 9.87 20.88
N TRP A 114 0.92 10.51 19.76
CA TRP A 114 0.92 11.96 19.70
C TRP A 114 -0.33 12.53 20.38
N ASP A 115 -0.15 13.53 21.27
CA ASP A 115 -1.25 14.18 22.00
C ASP A 115 -2.27 14.88 21.07
N GLY A 116 -1.83 15.24 19.85
CA GLY A 116 -2.71 15.77 18.80
C GLY A 116 -3.46 14.72 17.99
N ASP A 117 -3.48 13.46 18.43
CA ASP A 117 -4.28 12.40 17.78
C ASP A 117 -5.78 12.60 18.03
N THR A 118 -6.51 12.92 16.98
CA THR A 118 -7.96 13.17 17.02
C THR A 118 -8.80 11.95 16.64
N SER A 119 -8.19 10.76 16.53
CA SER A 119 -8.89 9.53 16.12
C SER A 119 -9.91 9.02 17.14
N ARG A 120 -9.74 9.40 18.41
CA ARG A 120 -10.49 8.89 19.58
C ARG A 120 -10.31 7.38 19.83
N ILE A 121 -9.26 6.77 19.26
CA ILE A 121 -8.91 5.37 19.49
C ILE A 121 -7.93 5.33 20.66
N ALA A 122 -8.32 4.67 21.75
CA ALA A 122 -7.41 4.38 22.86
C ALA A 122 -6.41 3.30 22.43
N PHE A 123 -5.13 3.49 22.79
CA PHE A 123 -4.10 2.50 22.52
C PHE A 123 -4.38 1.20 23.29
N HIS A 124 -4.22 0.08 22.58
CA HIS A 124 -4.29 -1.24 23.17
C HIS A 124 -3.14 -2.12 22.64
N PRO A 125 -2.51 -2.98 23.47
CA PRO A 125 -1.39 -3.82 23.01
C PRO A 125 -1.70 -4.72 21.82
N SER A 126 -2.96 -5.09 21.57
CA SER A 126 -3.36 -5.85 20.39
C SER A 126 -3.17 -5.09 19.08
N HIS A 127 -3.07 -3.76 19.13
CA HIS A 127 -2.88 -2.92 17.94
C HIS A 127 -1.47 -3.05 17.35
N THR A 128 -0.51 -3.59 18.11
CA THR A 128 0.84 -3.89 17.59
C THR A 128 0.94 -5.30 17.00
N ARG A 129 -0.03 -6.18 17.28
CA ARG A 129 -0.02 -7.56 16.75
C ARG A 129 -0.26 -7.54 15.24
N ASN A 130 0.58 -8.24 14.49
CA ASN A 130 0.50 -8.31 13.02
C ASN A 130 0.50 -6.94 12.33
N LEU A 131 1.00 -5.91 12.99
CA LEU A 131 1.17 -4.59 12.45
C LEU A 131 2.36 -4.60 11.49
N ALA A 132 2.13 -4.34 10.22
CA ALA A 132 3.14 -4.42 9.17
C ALA A 132 3.25 -3.09 8.39
N PRO A 133 4.45 -2.73 7.89
CA PRO A 133 4.62 -1.53 7.08
C PRO A 133 3.95 -1.68 5.71
N ALA A 134 3.11 -0.72 5.37
CA ALA A 134 2.54 -0.56 4.03
C ALA A 134 3.47 0.34 3.18
N GLY A 135 4.62 -0.19 2.83
CA GLY A 135 5.72 0.49 2.17
C GLY A 135 6.91 0.70 3.11
N ARG A 136 8.03 1.09 2.53
CA ARG A 136 9.29 1.23 3.26
C ARG A 136 9.81 2.65 3.18
N LEU A 137 10.57 3.04 4.19
CA LEU A 137 11.53 4.12 4.21
C LEU A 137 12.89 3.53 4.57
N ASP A 138 13.94 3.99 3.92
CA ASP A 138 15.31 3.58 4.25
C ASP A 138 15.66 4.00 5.69
N ILE A 139 16.67 3.36 6.28
CA ILE A 139 17.11 3.64 7.64
C ILE A 139 17.58 5.10 7.83
N ASP A 140 18.16 5.68 6.77
CA ASP A 140 18.65 7.05 6.69
C ASP A 140 17.61 8.06 6.17
N SER A 141 16.34 7.69 6.14
CA SER A 141 15.23 8.52 5.71
C SER A 141 14.21 8.70 6.82
N VAL A 142 13.54 9.84 6.85
CA VAL A 142 12.55 10.21 7.89
C VAL A 142 11.16 10.42 7.30
N GLY A 143 10.17 10.56 8.18
CA GLY A 143 8.84 11.02 7.81
C GLY A 143 7.78 9.93 7.80
N LEU A 144 6.70 10.16 7.06
CA LEU A 144 5.48 9.38 7.11
C LEU A 144 5.71 7.92 6.72
N LEU A 145 5.57 7.02 7.69
CA LEU A 145 5.50 5.59 7.51
C LEU A 145 4.11 5.10 7.92
N VAL A 146 3.47 4.31 7.07
CA VAL A 146 2.18 3.68 7.36
C VAL A 146 2.43 2.26 7.85
N LEU A 147 1.90 1.95 9.03
CA LEU A 147 1.86 0.60 9.59
C LEU A 147 0.39 0.18 9.66
N THR A 148 0.06 -1.01 9.22
CA THR A 148 -1.35 -1.43 9.17
C THR A 148 -1.53 -2.91 9.49
N GLN A 149 -2.65 -3.22 10.12
CA GLN A 149 -3.16 -4.58 10.30
C GLN A 149 -4.06 -4.98 9.11
N ASP A 150 -4.43 -4.04 8.22
CA ASP A 150 -5.32 -4.28 7.08
C ASP A 150 -4.53 -4.46 5.78
N GLY A 151 -4.46 -5.71 5.30
CA GLY A 151 -3.78 -6.04 4.06
C GLY A 151 -4.38 -5.38 2.82
N ARG A 152 -5.62 -4.88 2.87
CA ARG A 152 -6.25 -4.13 1.77
C ARG A 152 -5.59 -2.76 1.62
N ILE A 153 -5.30 -2.09 2.74
CA ILE A 153 -4.56 -0.82 2.76
C ILE A 153 -3.14 -1.04 2.27
N ALA A 154 -2.46 -2.10 2.73
CA ALA A 154 -1.13 -2.43 2.23
C ALA A 154 -1.14 -2.63 0.70
N LYS A 155 -2.10 -3.41 0.16
CA LYS A 155 -2.24 -3.63 -1.29
C LYS A 155 -2.48 -2.32 -2.06
N GLN A 156 -3.30 -1.42 -1.52
CA GLN A 156 -3.56 -0.10 -2.12
C GLN A 156 -2.29 0.75 -2.22
N LEU A 157 -1.42 0.71 -1.21
CA LEU A 157 -0.24 1.58 -1.12
C LEU A 157 1.00 1.02 -1.85
N ILE A 158 1.16 -0.30 -1.89
CA ILE A 158 2.37 -0.97 -2.36
C ILE A 158 2.14 -2.10 -3.36
N GLY A 159 0.88 -2.37 -3.75
CA GLY A 159 0.58 -3.36 -4.80
C GLY A 159 1.16 -2.93 -6.15
N ASP A 160 1.39 -3.89 -7.05
CA ASP A 160 2.01 -3.67 -8.36
C ASP A 160 1.29 -2.59 -9.19
N ASN A 161 -0.01 -2.48 -9.04
CA ASN A 161 -0.85 -1.48 -9.69
C ASN A 161 -1.13 -0.24 -8.81
N SER A 162 -0.36 -0.04 -7.73
CA SER A 162 -0.56 1.14 -6.88
C SER A 162 -0.22 2.41 -7.63
N ASN A 163 -1.18 3.33 -7.67
CA ASN A 163 -1.01 4.69 -8.19
C ASN A 163 -0.89 5.73 -7.05
N SER A 164 -0.73 5.26 -5.81
CA SER A 164 -0.60 6.15 -4.65
C SER A 164 0.62 7.03 -4.76
N GLU A 165 0.40 8.34 -4.86
CA GLU A 165 1.49 9.33 -4.87
C GLU A 165 2.20 9.36 -3.53
N LYS A 166 3.51 9.52 -3.58
CA LYS A 166 4.37 9.73 -2.41
C LYS A 166 5.15 11.02 -2.61
N GLU A 167 5.05 11.92 -1.67
CA GLU A 167 5.68 13.24 -1.72
C GLU A 167 6.81 13.35 -0.71
N TYR A 168 7.93 13.88 -1.18
CA TYR A 168 9.16 13.97 -0.40
C TYR A 168 9.76 15.36 -0.47
N LEU A 169 10.36 15.80 0.64
CA LEU A 169 11.32 16.90 0.69
C LEU A 169 12.73 16.29 0.74
N VAL A 170 13.56 16.71 -0.19
CA VAL A 170 14.88 16.12 -0.44
C VAL A 170 15.94 17.20 -0.41
N ARG A 171 16.72 17.24 0.68
CA ARG A 171 17.87 18.16 0.77
C ARG A 171 19.06 17.58 0.04
N VAL A 172 19.70 18.39 -0.78
CA VAL A 172 20.78 17.97 -1.67
C VAL A 172 21.99 18.87 -1.53
N LYS A 173 23.15 18.33 -1.92
CA LYS A 173 24.42 19.04 -2.13
C LYS A 173 24.97 18.66 -3.51
N GLY A 174 25.79 19.53 -4.10
CA GLY A 174 26.38 19.32 -5.42
C GLY A 174 25.84 20.31 -6.45
N SER A 175 26.20 20.11 -7.70
CA SER A 175 25.76 20.95 -8.81
C SER A 175 24.90 20.14 -9.76
N LEU A 176 23.69 20.61 -10.02
CA LEU A 176 22.80 19.98 -10.95
C LEU A 176 23.38 20.09 -12.36
N LYS A 177 23.51 18.97 -13.05
CA LYS A 177 23.94 18.93 -14.45
C LYS A 177 22.96 19.66 -15.34
N GLU A 178 23.42 20.10 -16.51
CA GLU A 178 22.56 20.63 -17.56
C GLU A 178 21.41 19.67 -17.86
N ASN A 179 20.20 20.19 -18.02
CA ASN A 179 18.97 19.41 -18.19
C ASN A 179 18.64 18.45 -17.03
N GLY A 180 19.38 18.48 -15.91
CA GLY A 180 19.23 17.55 -14.79
C GLY A 180 17.82 17.59 -14.18
N LEU A 181 17.18 18.77 -14.06
CA LEU A 181 15.82 18.88 -13.55
C LEU A 181 14.80 18.23 -14.48
N ALA A 182 14.97 18.38 -15.81
CA ALA A 182 14.13 17.71 -16.80
C ALA A 182 14.29 16.19 -16.70
N LEU A 183 15.52 15.70 -16.59
CA LEU A 183 15.81 14.28 -16.39
C LEU A 183 15.20 13.72 -15.11
N LEU A 184 15.24 14.44 -14.00
CA LEU A 184 14.58 14.05 -12.74
C LEU A 184 13.06 13.92 -12.90
N ASN A 185 12.45 14.74 -13.74
CA ASN A 185 11.01 14.65 -14.03
C ASN A 185 10.70 13.47 -14.97
N HIS A 186 11.51 13.26 -15.99
CA HIS A 186 11.32 12.15 -16.94
C HIS A 186 12.61 11.88 -17.73
N GLY A 187 12.89 10.62 -18.01
CA GLY A 187 14.00 10.19 -18.88
C GLY A 187 15.11 9.41 -18.19
N LEU A 188 15.07 9.26 -16.85
CA LEU A 188 16.02 8.42 -16.13
C LEU A 188 15.62 6.95 -16.14
N SER A 189 16.63 6.07 -16.11
CA SER A 189 16.48 4.63 -15.92
C SER A 189 17.29 4.16 -14.72
N LEU A 190 16.81 3.14 -14.02
CA LEU A 190 17.54 2.45 -12.94
C LEU A 190 17.50 0.95 -13.20
N ASP A 191 18.66 0.30 -13.11
CA ASP A 191 18.82 -1.15 -13.33
C ASP A 191 18.31 -1.59 -14.73
N GLY A 192 18.54 -0.75 -15.75
CA GLY A 192 18.10 -0.99 -17.13
C GLY A 192 16.61 -0.70 -17.38
N GLU A 193 15.83 -0.38 -16.35
CA GLU A 193 14.41 -0.13 -16.45
C GLU A 193 14.10 1.37 -16.43
N PRO A 194 13.31 1.90 -17.37
CA PRO A 194 12.91 3.30 -17.37
C PRO A 194 12.04 3.61 -16.15
N LEU A 195 12.24 4.79 -15.58
CA LEU A 195 11.43 5.28 -14.48
C LEU A 195 10.14 5.90 -14.99
N ARG A 196 9.07 5.72 -14.20
CA ARG A 196 7.82 6.45 -14.45
C ARG A 196 8.06 7.96 -14.25
N PRO A 197 7.35 8.83 -14.99
CA PRO A 197 7.41 10.27 -14.78
C PRO A 197 7.19 10.66 -13.32
N ALA A 198 7.97 11.62 -12.86
CA ALA A 198 7.87 12.22 -11.54
C ALA A 198 7.51 13.70 -11.68
N GLN A 199 7.14 14.34 -10.57
CA GLN A 199 7.08 15.80 -10.48
C GLN A 199 8.18 16.24 -9.53
N VAL A 200 9.18 16.96 -10.05
CA VAL A 200 10.34 17.44 -9.28
C VAL A 200 10.48 18.93 -9.49
N THR A 201 10.49 19.66 -8.38
CA THR A 201 10.63 21.12 -8.36
C THR A 201 11.57 21.56 -7.24
N TRP A 202 12.28 22.65 -7.42
CA TRP A 202 13.00 23.31 -6.35
C TRP A 202 12.03 23.96 -5.35
N GLN A 203 12.26 23.72 -4.06
CA GLN A 203 11.57 24.43 -2.98
C GLN A 203 12.39 25.64 -2.50
N ASN A 204 13.71 25.51 -2.52
CA ASN A 204 14.70 26.53 -2.22
C ASN A 204 16.05 26.10 -2.83
N GLN A 205 17.15 26.80 -2.45
CA GLN A 205 18.47 26.58 -3.06
C GLN A 205 19.05 25.17 -2.87
N ASP A 206 18.71 24.47 -1.78
CA ASP A 206 19.27 23.17 -1.41
C ASP A 206 18.20 22.08 -1.24
N GLN A 207 16.93 22.37 -1.53
CA GLN A 207 15.84 21.41 -1.30
C GLN A 207 14.95 21.25 -2.52
N LEU A 208 14.79 20.00 -2.95
CA LEU A 208 13.85 19.56 -3.99
C LEU A 208 12.59 18.98 -3.36
N ARG A 209 11.47 19.19 -4.03
CA ARG A 209 10.21 18.48 -3.78
C ARG A 209 10.03 17.42 -4.88
N PHE A 210 9.83 16.18 -4.48
CA PHE A 210 9.55 15.05 -5.36
C PHE A 210 8.14 14.54 -5.13
N VAL A 211 7.38 14.28 -6.20
CA VAL A 211 6.14 13.49 -6.17
C VAL A 211 6.29 12.30 -7.09
N LEU A 212 6.23 11.10 -6.53
CA LEU A 212 6.45 9.83 -7.22
C LEU A 212 5.24 8.91 -7.07
N ARG A 213 4.95 8.12 -8.11
CA ARG A 213 3.99 7.00 -8.08
C ARG A 213 4.69 5.63 -8.07
N GLN A 214 5.99 5.62 -7.96
CA GLN A 214 6.86 4.46 -7.99
C GLN A 214 7.77 4.46 -6.75
N GLY A 215 8.30 3.31 -6.36
CA GLY A 215 9.18 3.20 -5.20
C GLY A 215 10.22 2.10 -5.36
N LYS A 216 11.21 2.26 -6.26
CA LYS A 216 12.38 1.37 -6.34
C LYS A 216 13.32 1.62 -5.15
N LYS A 217 14.17 0.63 -4.83
CA LYS A 217 15.15 0.72 -3.75
C LYS A 217 16.03 1.97 -3.94
N ARG A 218 16.04 2.87 -2.92
CA ARG A 218 16.80 4.13 -2.89
C ARG A 218 16.63 5.00 -4.15
N GLN A 219 15.44 4.96 -4.75
CA GLN A 219 15.18 5.56 -6.06
C GLN A 219 15.57 7.05 -6.11
N ILE A 220 15.10 7.88 -5.19
CA ILE A 220 15.36 9.33 -5.20
C ILE A 220 16.86 9.62 -5.08
N ARG A 221 17.59 8.90 -4.22
CA ARG A 221 19.03 9.08 -4.05
C ARG A 221 19.78 8.77 -5.32
N ARG A 222 19.45 7.65 -5.96
CA ARG A 222 20.05 7.22 -7.23
C ARG A 222 19.70 8.17 -8.39
N MET A 223 18.46 8.67 -8.45
CA MET A 223 18.07 9.69 -9.43
C MET A 223 18.90 10.98 -9.26
N CYS A 224 19.06 11.46 -8.03
CA CYS A 224 19.88 12.64 -7.74
C CYS A 224 21.35 12.44 -8.14
N GLU A 225 21.93 11.27 -7.82
CA GLU A 225 23.33 10.93 -8.17
C GLU A 225 23.57 10.97 -9.68
N LEU A 226 22.64 10.48 -10.48
CA LEU A 226 22.74 10.50 -11.96
C LEU A 226 22.84 11.92 -12.53
N VAL A 227 22.25 12.91 -11.85
CA VAL A 227 22.24 14.31 -12.28
C VAL A 227 23.23 15.21 -11.52
N GLY A 228 24.19 14.60 -10.77
CA GLY A 228 25.27 15.33 -10.08
C GLY A 228 24.93 15.82 -8.68
N LEU A 229 23.80 15.41 -8.10
CA LEU A 229 23.39 15.79 -6.76
C LEU A 229 23.56 14.64 -5.76
N ARG A 230 23.97 14.96 -4.53
CA ARG A 230 24.02 14.03 -3.41
C ARG A 230 22.93 14.37 -2.39
N VAL A 231 22.06 13.40 -2.09
CA VAL A 231 21.00 13.56 -1.08
C VAL A 231 21.63 13.52 0.32
N VAL A 232 21.41 14.58 1.10
CA VAL A 232 21.86 14.71 2.49
C VAL A 232 20.72 14.64 3.49
N GLY A 233 19.46 14.76 3.05
CA GLY A 233 18.28 14.57 3.86
C GLY A 233 17.09 14.18 2.98
N LEU A 234 16.27 13.24 3.46
CA LEU A 234 15.08 12.78 2.76
C LEU A 234 13.94 12.59 3.74
N LYS A 235 12.84 13.31 3.53
CA LYS A 235 11.65 13.27 4.37
C LYS A 235 10.41 13.02 3.53
N ARG A 236 9.69 11.91 3.78
CA ARG A 236 8.38 11.69 3.16
C ARG A 236 7.30 12.44 3.94
N ILE A 237 6.59 13.34 3.27
CA ILE A 237 5.60 14.23 3.90
C ILE A 237 4.16 13.89 3.54
N ARG A 238 3.91 13.05 2.50
CA ARG A 238 2.56 12.65 2.09
C ARG A 238 2.56 11.29 1.40
N ILE A 239 1.48 10.55 1.59
CA ILE A 239 1.14 9.33 0.81
C ILE A 239 -0.34 9.45 0.43
N GLY A 240 -0.66 9.43 -0.87
CA GLY A 240 -2.00 9.69 -1.36
C GLY A 240 -2.52 11.04 -0.83
N ARG A 241 -3.63 11.03 -0.13
CA ARG A 241 -4.22 12.22 0.51
C ARG A 241 -3.73 12.43 1.94
N ILE A 242 -3.05 11.47 2.54
CA ILE A 242 -2.62 11.52 3.94
C ILE A 242 -1.31 12.28 4.06
N LYS A 243 -1.34 13.40 4.78
CA LYS A 243 -0.19 14.24 5.07
C LYS A 243 0.41 13.89 6.44
N LEU A 244 1.73 14.03 6.54
CA LEU A 244 2.45 13.96 7.81
C LEU A 244 1.93 15.04 8.79
N GLY A 245 1.73 16.26 8.29
CA GLY A 245 1.28 17.40 9.08
C GLY A 245 2.24 17.74 10.19
N ALA A 246 1.69 18.08 11.35
CA ALA A 246 2.42 18.44 12.56
C ALA A 246 2.87 17.24 13.41
N LEU A 247 2.70 15.99 12.94
CA LEU A 247 3.11 14.81 13.68
C LEU A 247 4.61 14.87 14.01
N PRO A 248 5.03 14.95 15.30
CA PRO A 248 6.43 15.07 15.68
C PRO A 248 7.23 13.80 15.31
N GLN A 249 8.54 13.94 15.14
CA GLN A 249 9.43 12.82 14.85
C GLN A 249 9.47 11.83 16.02
N GLY A 250 9.39 10.54 15.72
CA GLY A 250 9.29 9.46 16.71
C GLY A 250 7.89 9.26 17.28
N LYS A 251 6.97 10.17 17.03
CA LYS A 251 5.56 10.04 17.45
C LYS A 251 4.71 9.40 16.36
N TRP A 252 3.58 8.83 16.81
CA TRP A 252 2.61 8.18 15.94
C TRP A 252 1.17 8.58 16.29
N ARG A 253 0.27 8.42 15.35
CA ARG A 253 -1.18 8.57 15.53
C ARG A 253 -1.94 7.54 14.72
N TYR A 254 -3.19 7.30 15.06
CA TYR A 254 -4.06 6.49 14.22
C TYR A 254 -4.45 7.20 12.93
N LEU A 255 -4.72 6.42 11.88
CA LEU A 255 -5.47 6.90 10.73
C LEU A 255 -6.93 7.07 11.16
N GLN A 256 -7.50 8.25 10.93
CA GLN A 256 -8.90 8.53 11.25
C GLN A 256 -9.86 7.68 10.39
N ALA A 257 -11.07 7.44 10.87
CA ALA A 257 -12.08 6.63 10.19
C ALA A 257 -12.45 7.15 8.78
N ASN A 258 -12.36 8.47 8.57
CA ASN A 258 -12.58 9.12 7.27
C ASN A 258 -11.29 9.27 6.44
N GLY A 259 -10.14 8.85 6.97
CA GLY A 259 -8.84 8.90 6.30
C GLY A 259 -8.79 7.90 5.13
N ARG A 260 -8.48 8.39 3.94
CA ARG A 260 -8.31 7.57 2.73
C ARG A 260 -7.01 7.95 2.02
N PHE A 261 -6.33 6.95 1.50
CA PHE A 261 -5.11 7.13 0.70
C PHE A 261 -5.40 7.42 -0.76
#